data_989dd15cc6178667647acfff335b669e
#
_entry.id   989dd15cc6178667647acfff335b669e
#
_cell.length_a   1.000
_cell.length_b   1.000
_cell.length_c   1.000
_cell.angle_alpha   90.00
_cell.angle_beta   90.00
_cell.angle_gamma   90.00
#
_symmetry.space_group_name_H-M   'P 1'
#
loop_
_entity.id
_entity.type
_entity.pdbx_description
1 polymer ?
#
loop_
_entity_poly.entity_id
_entity_poly.type
_entity_poly.pdbx_seq_one_letter_code
_entity_poly.pdbx_strand_id
1 'polypeptide(L)'
;MAVPFKYLGLEVGGNLRRKKFWEPVIDKLETRLSTWRGRFLSMAGRICIIKSVLTAVPLYYLYIFRAPESVCKNINSIQRRFLWGWGKEKKPISWVSWKNVCKSKQEGGLGILDVRDFNHALLAKWKWRWLSDEKGRWKDILESKYGEGSEGSQSSLRLQSWWWRNLRKVCMQGGGQGWFQAEMSWRIGHGDKIKFWEDVWIGNTNLKSEFPRLYSISCNQTQTVEEVGGWEGDV
;
A
#
# COMPACT_ATOMS: atom_id res chain seq x y z
N MET A 1 27.19 2.16 -16.40
CA MET A 1 26.20 3.26 -16.44
C MET A 1 26.33 4.10 -15.18
N ALA A 2 26.42 5.43 -15.32
CA ALA A 2 26.45 6.32 -14.14
C ALA A 2 25.07 6.39 -13.49
N VAL A 3 25.03 6.38 -12.15
CA VAL A 3 23.81 6.54 -11.34
C VAL A 3 23.76 8.00 -10.88
N PRO A 4 22.62 8.73 -10.96
CA PRO A 4 21.28 8.27 -11.35
C PRO A 4 21.03 8.27 -12.88
N PHE A 5 20.14 7.38 -13.33
CA PHE A 5 19.69 7.34 -14.73
C PHE A 5 18.16 7.16 -14.81
N LYS A 6 17.56 7.55 -15.94
CA LYS A 6 16.11 7.36 -16.14
C LYS A 6 15.82 6.02 -16.79
N TYR A 7 14.92 5.24 -16.18
CA TYR A 7 14.40 4.00 -16.71
C TYR A 7 12.88 4.00 -16.67
N LEU A 8 12.25 3.85 -17.83
CA LEU A 8 10.79 3.92 -17.98
C LEU A 8 10.15 5.18 -17.32
N GLY A 9 10.83 6.30 -17.37
CA GLY A 9 10.36 7.57 -16.79
C GLY A 9 10.65 7.73 -15.29
N LEU A 10 11.22 6.71 -14.63
CA LEU A 10 11.65 6.76 -13.23
C LEU A 10 13.14 7.06 -13.15
N GLU A 11 13.52 7.87 -12.17
CA GLU A 11 14.92 8.09 -11.83
C GLU A 11 15.41 6.96 -10.93
N VAL A 12 16.26 6.09 -11.50
CA VAL A 12 16.88 4.96 -10.77
C VAL A 12 18.15 5.44 -10.10
N GLY A 13 18.30 5.12 -8.79
CA GLY A 13 19.46 5.52 -7.98
C GLY A 13 19.37 6.91 -7.37
N GLY A 14 18.28 7.64 -7.61
CA GLY A 14 18.00 8.91 -6.94
C GLY A 14 17.67 8.73 -5.45
N ASN A 15 17.89 9.78 -4.68
CA ASN A 15 17.56 9.75 -3.24
C ASN A 15 16.06 10.02 -3.03
N LEU A 16 15.29 8.95 -2.85
CA LEU A 16 13.84 8.95 -2.67
C LEU A 16 13.35 9.74 -1.43
N ARG A 17 14.23 10.02 -0.46
CA ARG A 17 13.90 10.84 0.72
C ARG A 17 13.93 12.33 0.43
N ARG A 18 14.62 12.76 -0.63
CA ARG A 18 14.74 14.16 -0.99
C ARG A 18 13.53 14.62 -1.79
N LYS A 19 13.00 15.81 -1.48
CA LYS A 19 11.90 16.43 -2.22
C LYS A 19 12.23 16.56 -3.70
N LYS A 20 13.49 16.86 -4.05
CA LYS A 20 13.98 17.02 -5.42
C LYS A 20 13.65 15.83 -6.33
N PHE A 21 13.70 14.59 -5.77
CA PHE A 21 13.30 13.39 -6.53
C PHE A 21 11.84 13.43 -6.98
N TRP A 22 10.96 14.09 -6.20
CA TRP A 22 9.53 14.17 -6.45
C TRP A 22 9.10 15.43 -7.22
N GLU A 23 10.00 16.40 -7.43
CA GLU A 23 9.72 17.61 -8.19
C GLU A 23 9.11 17.33 -9.57
N PRO A 24 9.62 16.38 -10.38
CA PRO A 24 9.02 16.10 -11.69
C PRO A 24 7.56 15.67 -11.62
N VAL A 25 7.16 14.98 -10.55
CA VAL A 25 5.77 14.56 -10.32
C VAL A 25 4.91 15.77 -9.95
N ILE A 26 5.41 16.63 -9.08
CA ILE A 26 4.73 17.83 -8.61
C ILE A 26 4.54 18.82 -9.77
N ASP A 27 5.59 19.07 -10.54
CA ASP A 27 5.56 19.94 -11.71
C ASP A 27 4.56 19.42 -12.76
N LYS A 28 4.53 18.11 -12.98
CA LYS A 28 3.56 17.49 -13.88
C LYS A 28 2.12 17.68 -13.39
N LEU A 29 1.88 17.58 -12.07
CA LEU A 29 0.57 17.87 -11.48
C LEU A 29 0.18 19.33 -11.70
N GLU A 30 1.08 20.26 -11.42
CA GLU A 30 0.82 21.69 -11.60
C GLU A 30 0.61 22.07 -13.07
N THR A 31 1.40 21.50 -13.97
CA THR A 31 1.24 21.68 -15.43
C THR A 31 -0.10 21.14 -15.90
N ARG A 32 -0.51 19.99 -15.44
CA ARG A 32 -1.84 19.44 -15.77
C ARG A 32 -2.96 20.34 -15.25
N LEU A 33 -2.84 20.84 -14.03
CA LEU A 33 -3.83 21.75 -13.45
C LEU A 33 -3.88 23.09 -14.13
N SER A 34 -2.77 23.60 -14.69
CA SER A 34 -2.73 24.88 -15.38
C SER A 34 -3.70 24.94 -16.57
N THR A 35 -3.97 23.80 -17.22
CA THR A 35 -4.95 23.68 -18.31
C THR A 35 -6.38 24.00 -17.89
N TRP A 36 -6.70 23.82 -16.61
CA TRP A 36 -8.03 24.11 -16.04
C TRP A 36 -8.06 25.38 -15.17
N ARG A 37 -6.94 26.08 -15.04
CA ARG A 37 -6.91 27.39 -14.38
C ARG A 37 -7.76 28.39 -15.18
N GLY A 38 -8.61 29.13 -14.48
CA GLY A 38 -9.48 30.13 -15.10
C GLY A 38 -10.73 29.57 -15.78
N ARG A 39 -10.93 28.26 -15.84
CA ARG A 39 -12.19 27.67 -16.31
C ARG A 39 -13.21 27.66 -15.18
N PHE A 40 -14.43 28.03 -15.50
CA PHE A 40 -15.58 27.92 -14.58
C PHE A 40 -15.99 26.45 -14.45
N LEU A 41 -15.34 25.75 -13.53
CA LEU A 41 -15.66 24.35 -13.24
C LEU A 41 -16.57 24.28 -12.04
N SER A 42 -17.65 23.49 -12.17
CA SER A 42 -18.49 23.13 -11.04
C SER A 42 -17.71 22.30 -10.01
N MET A 43 -18.21 22.24 -8.76
CA MET A 43 -17.62 21.40 -7.74
C MET A 43 -17.51 19.91 -8.20
N ALA A 44 -18.55 19.40 -8.85
CA ALA A 44 -18.53 18.04 -9.41
C ALA A 44 -17.43 17.84 -10.46
N GLY A 45 -17.24 18.82 -11.35
CA GLY A 45 -16.16 18.78 -12.35
C GLY A 45 -14.78 18.78 -11.71
N ARG A 46 -14.57 19.54 -10.63
CA ARG A 46 -13.30 19.53 -9.89
C ARG A 46 -13.04 18.20 -9.21
N ILE A 47 -14.05 17.61 -8.57
CA ILE A 47 -13.95 16.27 -7.97
C ILE A 47 -13.58 15.22 -9.03
N CYS A 48 -14.22 15.28 -10.20
CA CYS A 48 -13.93 14.39 -11.31
C CYS A 48 -12.46 14.50 -11.75
N ILE A 49 -11.93 15.71 -11.93
CA ILE A 49 -10.54 15.94 -12.31
C ILE A 49 -9.57 15.47 -11.22
N ILE A 50 -9.86 15.69 -9.94
CA ILE A 50 -9.03 15.17 -8.86
C ILE A 50 -8.94 13.66 -8.94
N LYS A 51 -10.09 12.98 -9.08
CA LYS A 51 -10.14 11.50 -9.09
C LYS A 51 -9.52 10.90 -10.35
N SER A 52 -9.72 11.50 -11.51
CA SER A 52 -9.26 10.92 -12.79
C SER A 52 -7.84 11.34 -13.16
N VAL A 53 -7.47 12.58 -12.93
CA VAL A 53 -6.20 13.14 -13.40
C VAL A 53 -5.18 13.26 -12.28
N LEU A 54 -5.54 13.92 -11.17
CA LEU A 54 -4.57 14.20 -10.11
C LEU A 54 -4.18 12.95 -9.33
N THR A 55 -5.04 11.94 -9.26
CA THR A 55 -4.70 10.64 -8.68
C THR A 55 -3.85 9.80 -9.63
N ALA A 56 -4.08 9.91 -10.95
CA ALA A 56 -3.35 9.11 -11.95
C ALA A 56 -1.91 9.60 -12.17
N VAL A 57 -1.64 10.90 -12.12
CA VAL A 57 -0.32 11.46 -12.39
C VAL A 57 0.76 10.91 -11.45
N PRO A 58 0.60 10.88 -10.12
CA PRO A 58 1.61 10.33 -9.21
C PRO A 58 1.57 8.81 -9.10
N LEU A 59 0.56 8.13 -9.67
CA LEU A 59 0.29 6.70 -9.46
C LEU A 59 1.53 5.82 -9.67
N TYR A 60 2.26 6.03 -10.76
CA TYR A 60 3.41 5.21 -11.11
C TYR A 60 4.55 5.32 -10.08
N TYR A 61 4.81 6.54 -9.58
CA TYR A 61 5.79 6.77 -8.52
C TYR A 61 5.31 6.19 -7.18
N LEU A 62 4.05 6.41 -6.84
CA LEU A 62 3.46 5.93 -5.57
C LEU A 62 3.33 4.41 -5.52
N TYR A 63 3.20 3.75 -6.68
CA TYR A 63 3.12 2.29 -6.77
C TYR A 63 4.46 1.60 -6.43
N ILE A 64 5.59 2.27 -6.76
CA ILE A 64 6.93 1.69 -6.57
C ILE A 64 7.60 2.25 -5.31
N PHE A 65 7.42 3.53 -5.02
CA PHE A 65 8.16 4.23 -3.98
C PHE A 65 7.28 4.70 -2.85
N ARG A 66 7.79 4.56 -1.63
CA ARG A 66 7.17 5.20 -0.47
C ARG A 66 7.47 6.70 -0.49
N ALA A 67 6.42 7.49 -0.66
CA ALA A 67 6.53 8.94 -0.67
C ALA A 67 6.81 9.49 0.74
N PRO A 68 7.72 10.48 0.87
CA PRO A 68 7.90 11.21 2.11
C PRO A 68 6.61 11.94 2.53
N GLU A 69 6.37 12.06 3.83
CA GLU A 69 5.19 12.75 4.36
C GLU A 69 5.04 14.19 3.82
N SER A 70 6.16 14.89 3.64
CA SER A 70 6.18 16.24 3.08
C SER A 70 5.68 16.29 1.63
N VAL A 71 5.93 15.24 0.84
CA VAL A 71 5.46 15.12 -0.55
C VAL A 71 3.97 14.80 -0.56
N CYS A 72 3.51 13.86 0.28
CA CYS A 72 2.08 13.55 0.42
C CYS A 72 1.29 14.80 0.82
N LYS A 73 1.78 15.56 1.80
CA LYS A 73 1.17 16.84 2.22
C LYS A 73 1.12 17.86 1.10
N ASN A 74 2.19 17.94 0.28
CA ASN A 74 2.21 18.87 -0.86
C ASN A 74 1.16 18.48 -1.91
N ILE A 75 1.09 17.22 -2.31
CA ILE A 75 0.10 16.74 -3.29
C ILE A 75 -1.32 16.95 -2.74
N ASN A 76 -1.59 16.57 -1.49
CA ASN A 76 -2.89 16.83 -0.84
C ASN A 76 -3.22 18.34 -0.80
N SER A 77 -2.22 19.20 -0.59
CA SER A 77 -2.40 20.66 -0.62
C SER A 77 -2.77 21.16 -2.02
N ILE A 78 -2.16 20.60 -3.07
CA ILE A 78 -2.49 20.92 -4.47
C ILE A 78 -3.93 20.52 -4.77
N GLN A 79 -4.34 19.29 -4.41
CA GLN A 79 -5.71 18.81 -4.61
C GLN A 79 -6.72 19.67 -3.85
N ARG A 80 -6.45 20.00 -2.58
CA ARG A 80 -7.31 20.85 -1.74
C ARG A 80 -7.47 22.26 -2.33
N ARG A 81 -6.38 22.89 -2.76
CA ARG A 81 -6.43 24.21 -3.41
C ARG A 81 -7.27 24.16 -4.68
N PHE A 82 -7.14 23.13 -5.49
CA PHE A 82 -7.93 22.97 -6.70
C PHE A 82 -9.41 22.75 -6.41
N LEU A 83 -9.74 21.94 -5.40
CA LEU A 83 -11.12 21.66 -5.00
C LEU A 83 -11.87 22.94 -4.60
N TRP A 84 -11.26 23.74 -3.73
CA TRP A 84 -11.92 24.92 -3.14
C TRP A 84 -11.80 26.18 -4.01
N GLY A 85 -11.20 26.11 -5.13
CA GLY A 85 -11.04 27.23 -6.04
C GLY A 85 -9.67 27.89 -5.92
N TRP A 86 -8.97 27.94 -7.04
CA TRP A 86 -7.66 28.54 -7.16
C TRP A 86 -7.82 30.03 -7.46
N GLY A 87 -7.96 30.88 -6.44
CA GLY A 87 -7.88 32.32 -6.59
C GLY A 87 -6.41 32.79 -6.57
N LYS A 88 -6.03 33.69 -7.48
CA LYS A 88 -4.69 34.28 -7.49
C LYS A 88 -4.38 35.14 -6.26
N GLU A 89 -5.39 35.70 -5.63
CA GLU A 89 -5.23 36.76 -4.62
C GLU A 89 -5.65 36.40 -3.20
N LYS A 90 -6.44 35.35 -2.99
CA LYS A 90 -6.90 34.95 -1.66
C LYS A 90 -6.75 33.46 -1.45
N LYS A 91 -6.24 33.06 -0.28
CA LYS A 91 -6.25 31.63 0.12
C LYS A 91 -7.70 31.17 0.15
N PRO A 92 -8.06 30.12 -0.62
CA PRO A 92 -9.43 29.62 -0.61
C PRO A 92 -9.81 29.14 0.79
N ILE A 93 -10.99 29.46 1.22
CA ILE A 93 -11.55 28.99 2.49
C ILE A 93 -11.91 27.51 2.30
N SER A 94 -11.32 26.64 3.12
CA SER A 94 -11.69 25.23 3.15
C SER A 94 -12.91 25.06 4.06
N TRP A 95 -14.08 24.87 3.46
CA TRP A 95 -15.36 24.70 4.20
C TRP A 95 -15.40 23.42 5.04
N VAL A 96 -14.67 22.40 4.60
CA VAL A 96 -14.63 21.08 5.25
C VAL A 96 -13.19 20.63 5.40
N SER A 97 -12.87 19.96 6.51
CA SER A 97 -11.52 19.39 6.71
C SER A 97 -11.19 18.36 5.63
N TRP A 98 -9.92 18.31 5.22
CA TRP A 98 -9.48 17.37 4.18
C TRP A 98 -9.76 15.91 4.55
N LYS A 99 -9.64 15.58 5.84
CA LYS A 99 -9.97 14.24 6.36
C LYS A 99 -11.43 13.86 6.09
N ASN A 100 -12.36 14.79 6.26
CA ASN A 100 -13.77 14.54 5.97
C ASN A 100 -14.06 14.47 4.46
N VAL A 101 -13.36 15.28 3.67
CA VAL A 101 -13.43 15.21 2.19
C VAL A 101 -13.00 13.83 1.68
N CYS A 102 -11.98 13.25 2.30
CA CYS A 102 -11.43 11.95 1.91
C CYS A 102 -12.26 10.74 2.37
N LYS A 103 -13.22 10.90 3.26
CA LYS A 103 -14.13 9.81 3.64
C LYS A 103 -14.88 9.24 2.45
N SER A 104 -15.33 8.01 2.58
CA SER A 104 -16.18 7.38 1.58
C SER A 104 -17.51 8.15 1.38
N LYS A 105 -18.17 7.97 0.26
CA LYS A 105 -19.49 8.58 0.03
C LYS A 105 -20.53 8.09 1.03
N GLN A 106 -20.42 6.85 1.47
CA GLN A 106 -21.30 6.25 2.47
C GLN A 106 -21.16 6.93 3.85
N GLU A 107 -19.94 7.43 4.15
CA GLU A 107 -19.64 8.16 5.39
C GLU A 107 -19.80 9.69 5.24
N GLY A 108 -20.45 10.15 4.17
CA GLY A 108 -20.68 11.57 3.90
C GLY A 108 -19.47 12.33 3.33
N GLY A 109 -18.42 11.64 2.89
CA GLY A 109 -17.28 12.23 2.21
C GLY A 109 -17.44 12.32 0.69
N LEU A 110 -16.43 12.88 0.01
CA LEU A 110 -16.38 12.95 -1.45
C LEU A 110 -15.68 11.74 -2.08
N GLY A 111 -15.09 10.87 -1.26
CA GLY A 111 -14.31 9.71 -1.69
C GLY A 111 -13.08 10.11 -2.53
N ILE A 112 -12.43 11.21 -2.16
CA ILE A 112 -11.12 11.58 -2.70
C ILE A 112 -10.07 10.83 -1.88
N LEU A 113 -9.09 10.22 -2.54
CA LEU A 113 -8.08 9.43 -1.86
C LEU A 113 -7.04 10.35 -1.20
N ASP A 114 -6.77 10.16 0.10
CA ASP A 114 -5.59 10.74 0.74
C ASP A 114 -4.33 10.10 0.14
N VAL A 115 -3.39 10.94 -0.27
CA VAL A 115 -2.20 10.47 -1.03
C VAL A 115 -1.33 9.53 -0.20
N ARG A 116 -1.24 9.74 1.11
CA ARG A 116 -0.46 8.87 1.99
C ARG A 116 -1.09 7.48 2.10
N ASP A 117 -2.38 7.43 2.38
CA ASP A 117 -3.10 6.17 2.54
C ASP A 117 -3.17 5.42 1.21
N PHE A 118 -3.33 6.15 0.12
CA PHE A 118 -3.27 5.59 -1.23
C PHE A 118 -1.89 5.01 -1.56
N ASN A 119 -0.79 5.70 -1.22
CA ASN A 119 0.57 5.18 -1.39
C ASN A 119 0.80 3.91 -0.56
N HIS A 120 0.30 3.87 0.69
CA HIS A 120 0.39 2.68 1.53
C HIS A 120 -0.37 1.51 0.93
N ALA A 121 -1.58 1.72 0.44
CA ALA A 121 -2.38 0.68 -0.21
C ALA A 121 -1.71 0.14 -1.48
N LEU A 122 -1.14 1.02 -2.31
CA LEU A 122 -0.40 0.63 -3.52
C LEU A 122 0.85 -0.20 -3.21
N LEU A 123 1.58 0.16 -2.17
CA LEU A 123 2.74 -0.61 -1.72
C LEU A 123 2.32 -1.94 -1.10
N ALA A 124 1.27 -1.97 -0.30
CA ALA A 124 0.75 -3.20 0.30
C ALA A 124 0.27 -4.20 -0.76
N LYS A 125 -0.18 -3.72 -1.93
CA LYS A 125 -0.52 -4.58 -3.07
C LYS A 125 0.64 -5.48 -3.52
N TRP A 126 1.91 -5.03 -3.38
CA TRP A 126 3.07 -5.88 -3.66
C TRP A 126 3.17 -7.05 -2.68
N LYS A 127 2.92 -6.80 -1.37
CA LYS A 127 2.88 -7.87 -0.38
C LYS A 127 1.72 -8.82 -0.65
N TRP A 128 0.54 -8.29 -0.99
CA TRP A 128 -0.60 -9.10 -1.38
C TRP A 128 -0.28 -10.02 -2.56
N ARG A 129 0.27 -9.47 -3.65
CA ARG A 129 0.65 -10.23 -4.83
C ARG A 129 1.70 -11.30 -4.54
N TRP A 130 2.58 -11.05 -3.58
CA TRP A 130 3.57 -12.03 -3.16
C TRP A 130 2.95 -13.19 -2.37
N LEU A 131 1.96 -12.92 -1.54
CA LEU A 131 1.22 -13.93 -0.79
C LEU A 131 0.21 -14.68 -1.65
N SER A 132 -0.39 -14.00 -2.64
CA SER A 132 -1.24 -14.65 -3.65
C SER A 132 -0.40 -15.47 -4.61
N ASP A 133 -1.00 -16.51 -5.21
CA ASP A 133 -0.33 -17.50 -6.06
C ASP A 133 0.11 -16.99 -7.45
N GLU A 134 0.35 -15.68 -7.58
CA GLU A 134 0.83 -15.14 -8.84
C GLU A 134 2.25 -15.67 -9.12
N LYS A 135 2.37 -16.65 -10.01
CA LYS A 135 3.66 -17.09 -10.55
C LYS A 135 4.26 -15.96 -11.36
N GLY A 136 5.51 -15.59 -11.07
CA GLY A 136 6.18 -14.55 -11.83
C GLY A 136 7.66 -14.41 -11.48
N ARG A 137 8.50 -14.16 -12.48
CA ARG A 137 9.97 -14.01 -12.32
C ARG A 137 10.37 -13.02 -11.23
N TRP A 138 9.55 -11.99 -10.99
CA TRP A 138 9.79 -11.02 -9.93
C TRP A 138 9.68 -11.65 -8.53
N LYS A 139 8.78 -12.63 -8.36
CA LYS A 139 8.58 -13.37 -7.11
C LYS A 139 9.80 -14.27 -6.86
N ASP A 140 10.22 -15.04 -7.85
CA ASP A 140 11.41 -15.92 -7.77
C ASP A 140 12.66 -15.14 -7.39
N ILE A 141 12.87 -13.94 -7.96
CA ILE A 141 14.00 -13.06 -7.63
C ILE A 141 13.90 -12.55 -6.18
N LEU A 142 12.71 -12.20 -5.69
CA LEU A 142 12.54 -11.76 -4.31
C LEU A 142 12.73 -12.91 -3.32
N GLU A 143 12.21 -14.08 -3.62
CA GLU A 143 12.35 -15.29 -2.79
C GLU A 143 13.80 -15.74 -2.72
N SER A 144 14.52 -15.77 -3.85
CA SER A 144 15.95 -16.09 -3.86
C SER A 144 16.80 -15.12 -3.06
N LYS A 145 16.37 -13.84 -2.97
CA LYS A 145 17.11 -12.79 -2.27
C LYS A 145 16.75 -12.64 -0.80
N TYR A 146 15.48 -12.86 -0.44
CA TYR A 146 14.94 -12.54 0.89
C TYR A 146 14.40 -13.77 1.62
N GLY A 147 14.30 -14.93 0.96
CA GLY A 147 13.75 -16.18 1.48
C GLY A 147 12.24 -16.27 1.38
N GLU A 148 11.72 -17.48 1.34
CA GLU A 148 10.29 -17.78 1.39
C GLU A 148 9.74 -17.38 2.76
N GLY A 149 8.66 -16.59 2.77
CA GLY A 149 7.92 -16.27 4.00
C GLY A 149 8.69 -15.46 5.05
N SER A 150 9.78 -14.77 4.69
CA SER A 150 10.72 -14.21 5.64
C SER A 150 10.14 -13.06 6.50
N GLU A 151 9.24 -13.38 7.39
CA GLU A 151 8.87 -12.49 8.51
C GLU A 151 9.92 -12.54 9.65
N GLY A 152 10.83 -13.53 9.67
CA GLY A 152 11.59 -13.91 10.85
C GLY A 152 13.10 -13.74 10.85
N SER A 153 13.80 -13.56 9.77
CA SER A 153 15.26 -13.49 9.82
C SER A 153 15.79 -12.10 10.15
N GLN A 154 16.06 -11.84 11.44
CA GLN A 154 16.72 -10.62 11.92
C GLN A 154 18.16 -10.47 11.43
N SER A 155 18.80 -11.53 10.95
CA SER A 155 20.21 -11.56 10.61
C SER A 155 20.61 -10.79 9.35
N SER A 156 19.66 -10.35 8.51
CA SER A 156 19.97 -9.70 7.24
C SER A 156 19.39 -8.29 7.03
N LEU A 157 18.96 -7.61 8.08
CA LEU A 157 18.39 -6.25 7.97
C LEU A 157 19.31 -5.26 7.24
N ARG A 158 20.63 -5.43 7.35
CA ARG A 158 21.64 -4.57 6.68
C ARG A 158 21.74 -4.83 5.18
N LEU A 159 21.41 -6.04 4.71
CA LEU A 159 21.49 -6.45 3.30
C LEU A 159 20.18 -6.22 2.54
N GLN A 160 19.10 -5.88 3.25
CA GLN A 160 17.81 -5.64 2.62
C GLN A 160 17.80 -4.32 1.85
N SER A 161 17.25 -4.34 0.64
CA SER A 161 17.06 -3.12 -0.15
C SER A 161 16.16 -2.13 0.58
N TRP A 162 16.37 -0.84 0.30
CA TRP A 162 15.54 0.23 0.87
C TRP A 162 14.05 0.04 0.51
N TRP A 163 13.76 -0.42 -0.70
CA TRP A 163 12.41 -0.72 -1.16
C TRP A 163 11.75 -1.80 -0.30
N TRP A 164 12.44 -2.92 -0.08
CA TRP A 164 11.94 -4.03 0.73
C TRP A 164 11.68 -3.64 2.18
N ARG A 165 12.59 -2.88 2.76
CA ARG A 165 12.40 -2.33 4.12
C ARG A 165 11.17 -1.43 4.24
N ASN A 166 10.90 -0.58 3.22
CA ASN A 166 9.72 0.27 3.22
C ASN A 166 8.43 -0.51 3.01
N LEU A 167 8.43 -1.52 2.15
CA LEU A 167 7.29 -2.40 1.95
C LEU A 167 6.89 -3.08 3.28
N ARG A 168 7.84 -3.70 3.97
CA ARG A 168 7.62 -4.28 5.30
C ARG A 168 7.10 -3.23 6.29
N LYS A 169 7.75 -2.08 6.37
CA LYS A 169 7.36 -1.02 7.29
C LYS A 169 5.94 -0.51 7.06
N VAL A 170 5.50 -0.39 5.82
CA VAL A 170 4.13 0.01 5.48
C VAL A 170 3.12 -1.03 5.95
N CYS A 171 3.40 -2.31 5.74
CA CYS A 171 2.50 -3.40 6.12
C CYS A 171 2.45 -3.64 7.64
N MET A 172 3.50 -3.27 8.37
CA MET A 172 3.62 -3.47 9.82
C MET A 172 3.21 -2.24 10.65
N GLN A 173 2.78 -1.12 10.05
CA GLN A 173 2.32 0.04 10.79
C GLN A 173 0.98 -0.27 11.48
N GLY A 174 0.88 -0.01 12.79
CA GLY A 174 -0.40 -0.12 13.50
C GLY A 174 -0.35 -0.80 14.89
N GLY A 175 0.86 -1.10 15.42
CA GLY A 175 1.01 -1.66 16.78
C GLY A 175 0.55 -3.13 16.89
N GLY A 176 1.41 -4.03 17.29
CA GLY A 176 1.11 -5.46 17.47
C GLY A 176 1.00 -6.22 16.13
N GLN A 177 -0.17 -6.53 15.71
CA GLN A 177 -0.45 -7.00 14.34
C GLN A 177 -0.60 -5.80 13.42
N GLY A 178 0.22 -5.71 12.35
CA GLY A 178 0.13 -4.62 11.38
C GLY A 178 -1.25 -4.58 10.72
N TRP A 179 -1.73 -3.38 10.36
CA TRP A 179 -3.03 -3.18 9.70
C TRP A 179 -3.29 -4.14 8.54
N PHE A 180 -2.24 -4.48 7.79
CA PHE A 180 -2.34 -5.37 6.63
C PHE A 180 -2.74 -6.80 7.04
N GLN A 181 -2.20 -7.31 8.15
CA GLN A 181 -2.55 -8.62 8.67
C GLN A 181 -3.95 -8.64 9.30
N ALA A 182 -4.36 -7.54 9.93
CA ALA A 182 -5.70 -7.41 10.50
C ALA A 182 -6.81 -7.40 9.43
N GLU A 183 -6.51 -6.92 8.22
CA GLU A 183 -7.46 -6.91 7.10
C GLU A 183 -7.38 -8.17 6.21
N MET A 184 -6.39 -9.04 6.46
CA MET A 184 -6.29 -10.31 5.73
C MET A 184 -7.11 -11.40 6.42
N SER A 185 -7.84 -12.16 5.63
CA SER A 185 -8.45 -13.41 6.04
C SER A 185 -8.07 -14.53 5.08
N TRP A 186 -7.74 -15.68 5.63
CA TRP A 186 -7.51 -16.87 4.83
C TRP A 186 -8.87 -17.48 4.42
N ARG A 187 -8.97 -17.88 3.17
CA ARG A 187 -10.01 -18.79 2.71
C ARG A 187 -9.36 -20.15 2.50
N ILE A 188 -9.90 -21.15 3.17
CA ILE A 188 -9.46 -22.53 3.00
C ILE A 188 -9.81 -22.96 1.58
N GLY A 189 -8.81 -23.13 0.73
CA GLY A 189 -8.94 -23.81 -0.56
C GLY A 189 -8.54 -25.27 -0.33
N HIS A 190 -7.39 -25.68 -0.91
CA HIS A 190 -6.81 -27.00 -0.62
C HIS A 190 -6.09 -27.07 0.75
N GLY A 191 -5.78 -25.94 1.37
CA GLY A 191 -5.12 -25.87 2.68
C GLY A 191 -3.61 -26.00 2.65
N ASP A 192 -3.00 -26.08 1.48
CA ASP A 192 -1.55 -26.27 1.21
C ASP A 192 -0.67 -25.13 1.73
N LYS A 193 -1.23 -23.93 1.89
CA LYS A 193 -0.49 -22.71 2.27
C LYS A 193 -0.80 -22.21 3.67
N ILE A 194 -1.79 -22.78 4.33
CA ILE A 194 -2.28 -22.33 5.62
C ILE A 194 -1.65 -23.20 6.70
N LYS A 195 -0.87 -22.60 7.57
CA LYS A 195 -0.32 -23.26 8.73
C LYS A 195 -1.41 -23.52 9.74
N PHE A 196 -1.63 -24.79 10.10
CA PHE A 196 -2.71 -25.24 10.96
C PHE A 196 -2.76 -24.49 12.30
N TRP A 197 -1.62 -24.30 12.95
CA TRP A 197 -1.55 -23.71 14.29
C TRP A 197 -1.33 -22.20 14.31
N GLU A 198 -0.64 -21.64 13.32
CA GLU A 198 -0.14 -20.27 13.37
C GLU A 198 -1.02 -19.26 12.62
N ASP A 199 -1.70 -19.69 11.56
CA ASP A 199 -2.56 -18.82 10.78
C ASP A 199 -3.98 -18.75 11.35
N VAL A 200 -4.66 -17.63 11.13
CA VAL A 200 -6.07 -17.43 11.48
C VAL A 200 -6.93 -17.86 10.31
N TRP A 201 -7.29 -19.13 10.27
CA TRP A 201 -8.11 -19.71 9.19
C TRP A 201 -9.51 -20.14 9.65
N ILE A 202 -9.75 -20.20 10.96
CA ILE A 202 -11.04 -20.41 11.59
C ILE A 202 -11.21 -19.43 12.74
N GLY A 203 -12.38 -18.84 12.89
CA GLY A 203 -12.64 -17.87 13.96
C GLY A 203 -11.85 -16.56 13.80
N ASN A 204 -11.50 -15.94 14.92
CA ASN A 204 -10.81 -14.63 14.98
C ASN A 204 -9.38 -14.71 15.54
N THR A 205 -8.95 -15.89 15.99
CA THR A 205 -7.66 -16.13 16.63
C THR A 205 -7.01 -17.36 16.01
N ASN A 206 -5.68 -17.47 16.10
CA ASN A 206 -4.99 -18.68 15.67
C ASN A 206 -5.16 -19.81 16.72
N LEU A 207 -5.18 -21.05 16.27
CA LEU A 207 -5.38 -22.22 17.13
C LEU A 207 -4.28 -22.37 18.20
N LYS A 208 -3.07 -21.94 17.91
CA LYS A 208 -1.94 -21.92 18.86
C LYS A 208 -2.25 -21.06 20.10
N SER A 209 -2.88 -19.91 19.92
CA SER A 209 -3.23 -18.99 21.02
C SER A 209 -4.48 -19.46 21.77
N GLU A 210 -5.41 -20.09 21.07
CA GLU A 210 -6.66 -20.57 21.66
C GLU A 210 -6.47 -21.89 22.40
N PHE A 211 -5.60 -22.77 21.88
CA PHE A 211 -5.32 -24.08 22.44
C PHE A 211 -3.82 -24.31 22.72
N PRO A 212 -3.17 -23.51 23.60
CA PRO A 212 -1.72 -23.57 23.80
C PRO A 212 -1.23 -24.92 24.34
N ARG A 213 -2.05 -25.62 25.14
CA ARG A 213 -1.71 -26.93 25.63
C ARG A 213 -1.69 -27.99 24.52
N LEU A 214 -2.68 -27.98 23.64
CA LEU A 214 -2.71 -28.88 22.47
C LEU A 214 -1.56 -28.61 21.52
N TYR A 215 -1.24 -27.34 21.31
CA TYR A 215 -0.07 -26.94 20.50
C TYR A 215 1.23 -27.50 21.09
N SER A 216 1.43 -27.42 22.41
CA SER A 216 2.68 -27.89 23.07
C SER A 216 2.90 -29.40 22.99
N ILE A 217 1.85 -30.20 22.92
CA ILE A 217 1.92 -31.67 22.81
C ILE A 217 1.82 -32.16 21.36
N SER A 218 1.49 -31.26 20.41
CA SER A 218 1.39 -31.62 19.00
C SER A 218 2.75 -31.92 18.41
N CYS A 219 2.89 -33.08 17.78
CA CYS A 219 4.09 -33.44 16.99
C CYS A 219 4.17 -32.66 15.69
N ASN A 220 3.09 -32.02 15.25
CA ASN A 220 2.90 -31.44 13.91
C ASN A 220 2.70 -29.94 13.98
N GLN A 221 3.58 -29.21 14.69
CA GLN A 221 3.44 -27.79 14.96
C GLN A 221 3.58 -26.89 13.72
N THR A 222 4.25 -27.37 12.67
CA THR A 222 4.57 -26.58 11.45
C THR A 222 3.76 -27.01 10.23
N GLN A 223 2.92 -28.02 10.35
CA GLN A 223 2.16 -28.58 9.23
C GLN A 223 1.08 -27.64 8.73
N THR A 224 0.75 -27.81 7.45
CA THR A 224 -0.37 -27.11 6.79
C THR A 224 -1.71 -27.77 7.11
N VAL A 225 -2.79 -27.07 6.84
CA VAL A 225 -4.15 -27.58 7.03
C VAL A 225 -4.39 -28.83 6.17
N GLU A 226 -3.86 -28.88 4.94
CA GLU A 226 -3.92 -30.05 4.06
C GLU A 226 -3.21 -31.27 4.66
N GLU A 227 -2.06 -31.08 5.27
CA GLU A 227 -1.28 -32.18 5.88
C GLU A 227 -1.90 -32.74 7.17
N VAL A 228 -2.69 -31.93 7.88
CA VAL A 228 -3.34 -32.33 9.14
C VAL A 228 -4.73 -32.93 8.90
N GLY A 229 -5.45 -32.50 7.88
CA GLY A 229 -6.81 -32.95 7.58
C GLY A 229 -7.04 -33.13 6.09
N GLY A 230 -7.35 -34.35 5.65
CA GLY A 230 -7.91 -34.59 4.32
C GLY A 230 -9.42 -34.46 4.35
N TRP A 231 -10.00 -33.80 3.32
CA TRP A 231 -11.46 -33.86 3.09
C TRP A 231 -11.80 -35.27 2.60
N GLU A 232 -12.34 -36.09 3.48
CA GLU A 232 -13.02 -37.33 3.05
C GLU A 232 -14.45 -36.98 2.68
N GLY A 233 -14.74 -37.01 1.38
CA GLY A 233 -16.09 -37.09 0.87
C GLY A 233 -16.53 -35.92 0.00
N ASP A 234 -16.72 -36.21 -1.28
CA ASP A 234 -17.73 -35.59 -2.12
C ASP A 234 -19.12 -35.81 -1.50
N VAL A 235 -19.78 -34.72 -1.10
CA VAL A 235 -21.23 -34.66 -0.97
C VAL A 235 -21.73 -33.42 -1.68
#